data_dbd29a886b3cbd743c40d6d7f8545b60
#
_entry.id   dbd29a886b3cbd743c40d6d7f8545b60
#
_cell.length_a   1.000
_cell.length_b   1.000
_cell.length_c   1.000
_cell.angle_alpha   90.00
_cell.angle_beta   90.00
_cell.angle_gamma   90.00
#
_symmetry.space_group_name_H-M   'P 1'
#
loop_
_entity.id
_entity.type
_entity.pdbx_description
1 polymer ?
#
loop_
_entity_poly.entity_id
_entity_poly.type
_entity_poly.pdbx_seq_one_letter_code
_entity_poly.pdbx_strand_id
1 'polypeptide(L)'
;MSTPLSPLIHLIDDDEAVRSSLALLISTIGLRVQTWAQPQVFMAEFDRQSIGAIVLDVRMPGISGLTVLEELIAQGVDQPVIMLTGHGTVDMCRRAFKAGAAEFLEKPVNDELLIETLQNSVRQHVKSRQRNQSDLHTRAHYARLSERECEVLGLIVAGLTNKKSAVR
;
A
#
# COMPACT_ATOMS: atom_id res chain seq x y z
N MET A 1 -2.33 8.22 -23.44
CA MET A 1 -1.75 8.96 -22.29
C MET A 1 -2.48 8.49 -21.05
N SER A 2 -1.85 7.67 -20.25
CA SER A 2 -2.43 7.26 -18.97
C SER A 2 -2.40 8.46 -18.04
N THR A 3 -3.55 8.97 -17.66
CA THR A 3 -3.67 9.96 -16.58
C THR A 3 -2.93 9.38 -15.37
N PRO A 4 -1.97 10.09 -14.76
CA PRO A 4 -1.35 9.59 -13.54
C PRO A 4 -2.46 9.37 -12.52
N LEU A 5 -2.65 8.12 -12.10
CA LEU A 5 -3.64 7.76 -11.09
C LEU A 5 -3.29 8.55 -9.83
N SER A 6 -4.09 9.59 -9.57
CA SER A 6 -3.95 10.39 -8.35
C SER A 6 -4.18 9.48 -7.15
N PRO A 7 -3.22 9.39 -6.21
CA PRO A 7 -3.36 8.51 -5.06
C PRO A 7 -4.65 8.76 -4.28
N LEU A 8 -5.29 7.68 -3.85
CA LEU A 8 -6.53 7.71 -3.08
C LEU A 8 -6.29 7.10 -1.70
N ILE A 9 -6.65 7.83 -0.67
CA ILE A 9 -6.64 7.34 0.71
C ILE A 9 -8.04 6.85 1.06
N HIS A 10 -8.14 5.60 1.47
CA HIS A 10 -9.36 5.06 2.08
C HIS A 10 -9.28 5.25 3.58
N LEU A 11 -10.20 6.01 4.16
CA LEU A 11 -10.28 6.27 5.60
C LEU A 11 -11.51 5.57 6.18
N ILE A 12 -11.29 4.57 7.00
CA ILE A 12 -12.32 3.75 7.62
C ILE A 12 -12.32 3.98 9.13
N ASP A 13 -13.36 4.59 9.63
CA ASP A 13 -13.58 4.88 11.05
C ASP A 13 -15.08 5.06 11.29
N ASP A 14 -15.66 4.54 12.36
CA ASP A 14 -17.10 4.68 12.66
C ASP A 14 -17.45 6.06 13.22
N ASP A 15 -16.50 6.78 13.81
CA ASP A 15 -16.68 8.13 14.32
C ASP A 15 -16.67 9.17 13.21
N GLU A 16 -17.81 9.82 12.98
CA GLU A 16 -17.95 10.84 11.93
C GLU A 16 -17.05 12.08 12.16
N ALA A 17 -16.87 12.49 13.41
CA ALA A 17 -16.04 13.65 13.73
C ALA A 17 -14.57 13.36 13.42
N VAL A 18 -14.09 12.16 13.76
CA VAL A 18 -12.74 11.70 13.43
C VAL A 18 -12.57 11.59 11.92
N ARG A 19 -13.51 10.95 11.22
CA ARG A 19 -13.45 10.84 9.76
C ARG A 19 -13.37 12.19 9.07
N SER A 20 -14.23 13.13 9.46
CA SER A 20 -14.30 14.48 8.87
C SER A 20 -13.01 15.27 9.11
N SER A 21 -12.50 15.24 10.33
CA SER A 21 -11.26 15.92 10.72
C SER A 21 -10.05 15.37 9.95
N LEU A 22 -9.88 14.06 9.93
CA LEU A 22 -8.75 13.42 9.23
C LEU A 22 -8.86 13.56 7.72
N ALA A 23 -10.06 13.46 7.14
CA ALA A 23 -10.27 13.68 5.72
C ALA A 23 -9.90 15.11 5.30
N LEU A 24 -10.27 16.10 6.11
CA LEU A 24 -9.87 17.49 5.87
C LEU A 24 -8.35 17.63 5.91
N LEU A 25 -7.70 17.12 6.95
CA LEU A 25 -6.24 17.14 7.10
C LEU A 25 -5.53 16.51 5.90
N ILE A 26 -5.94 15.32 5.50
CA ILE A 26 -5.35 14.59 4.36
C ILE A 26 -5.54 15.37 3.05
N SER A 27 -6.69 16.03 2.89
CA SER A 27 -6.97 16.86 1.70
C SER A 27 -6.05 18.07 1.60
N THR A 28 -5.56 18.63 2.73
CA THR A 28 -4.66 19.78 2.74
C THR A 28 -3.32 19.51 2.07
N ILE A 29 -2.90 18.25 2.02
CA ILE A 29 -1.65 17.83 1.36
C ILE A 29 -1.85 17.36 -0.09
N GLY A 30 -3.04 17.60 -0.66
CA GLY A 30 -3.35 17.28 -2.06
C GLY A 30 -3.66 15.81 -2.33
N LEU A 31 -3.84 14.98 -1.31
CA LEU A 31 -4.29 13.59 -1.46
C LEU A 31 -5.81 13.53 -1.53
N ARG A 32 -6.31 12.66 -2.39
CA ARG A 32 -7.75 12.35 -2.45
C ARG A 32 -8.11 11.42 -1.30
N VAL A 33 -9.28 11.63 -0.71
CA VAL A 33 -9.78 10.80 0.40
C VAL A 33 -11.16 10.30 0.06
N GLN A 34 -11.39 9.02 0.35
CA GLN A 34 -12.72 8.41 0.39
C GLN A 34 -12.94 7.86 1.78
N THR A 35 -14.05 8.28 2.41
CA THR A 35 -14.35 7.92 3.80
C THR A 35 -15.41 6.83 3.87
N TRP A 36 -15.30 5.97 4.89
CA TRP A 36 -16.15 4.82 5.10
C TRP A 36 -16.52 4.73 6.59
N ALA A 37 -17.80 4.72 6.89
CA ALA A 37 -18.30 4.55 8.25
C ALA A 37 -18.36 3.06 8.65
N GLN A 38 -18.45 2.17 7.66
CA GLN A 38 -18.64 0.74 7.89
C GLN A 38 -17.60 -0.05 7.09
N PRO A 39 -16.80 -0.88 7.76
CA PRO A 39 -15.77 -1.66 7.10
C PRO A 39 -16.33 -2.68 6.11
N GLN A 40 -17.55 -3.19 6.32
CA GLN A 40 -18.19 -4.11 5.41
C GLN A 40 -18.49 -3.47 4.05
N VAL A 41 -18.95 -2.22 4.05
CA VAL A 41 -19.20 -1.44 2.82
C VAL A 41 -17.88 -1.17 2.11
N PHE A 42 -16.85 -0.76 2.85
CA PHE A 42 -15.51 -0.59 2.32
C PHE A 42 -15.01 -1.87 1.63
N MET A 43 -15.07 -3.01 2.31
CA MET A 43 -14.59 -4.29 1.77
C MET A 43 -15.33 -4.72 0.49
N ALA A 44 -16.59 -4.34 0.36
CA ALA A 44 -17.43 -4.67 -0.81
C ALA A 44 -17.19 -3.75 -2.01
N GLU A 45 -16.85 -2.48 -1.77
CA GLU A 45 -16.91 -1.45 -2.82
C GLU A 45 -15.55 -0.85 -3.19
N PHE A 46 -14.50 -0.99 -2.35
CA PHE A 46 -13.22 -0.33 -2.65
C PHE A 46 -12.52 -0.93 -3.87
N ASP A 47 -11.87 -0.07 -4.62
CA ASP A 47 -11.08 -0.49 -5.77
C ASP A 47 -9.69 -0.97 -5.33
N ARG A 48 -9.48 -2.29 -5.41
CA ARG A 48 -8.20 -2.96 -5.09
C ARG A 48 -7.06 -2.56 -6.01
N GLN A 49 -7.35 -2.02 -7.19
CA GLN A 49 -6.35 -1.58 -8.15
C GLN A 49 -5.93 -0.12 -7.93
N SER A 50 -6.65 0.62 -7.09
CA SER A 50 -6.31 2.00 -6.78
C SER A 50 -4.91 2.11 -6.14
N ILE A 51 -4.20 3.17 -6.48
CA ILE A 51 -2.93 3.51 -5.84
C ILE A 51 -3.22 4.41 -4.63
N GLY A 52 -2.61 4.13 -3.50
CA GLY A 52 -2.81 4.93 -2.30
C GLY A 52 -2.46 4.19 -1.03
N ALA A 53 -3.25 4.44 0.01
CA ALA A 53 -3.11 3.79 1.31
C ALA A 53 -4.49 3.63 1.97
N ILE A 54 -4.55 2.75 2.96
CA ILE A 54 -5.74 2.51 3.76
C ILE A 54 -5.45 2.96 5.19
N VAL A 55 -6.29 3.84 5.74
CA VAL A 55 -6.27 4.26 7.14
C VAL A 55 -7.45 3.60 7.82
N LEU A 56 -7.20 2.78 8.82
CA LEU A 56 -8.18 1.86 9.39
C LEU A 56 -8.21 1.95 10.90
N ASP A 57 -9.36 2.34 11.46
CA ASP A 57 -9.56 2.28 12.90
C ASP A 57 -9.59 0.83 13.41
N VAL A 58 -8.96 0.61 14.57
CA VAL A 58 -8.92 -0.72 15.21
C VAL A 58 -10.24 -1.10 15.82
N ARG A 59 -10.94 -0.11 16.42
CA ARG A 59 -12.15 -0.37 17.19
C ARG A 59 -13.39 0.17 16.48
N MET A 60 -14.07 -0.70 15.78
CA MET A 60 -15.33 -0.38 15.13
C MET A 60 -16.43 -1.35 15.57
N PRO A 61 -17.70 -0.93 15.63
CA PRO A 61 -18.81 -1.82 15.92
C PRO A 61 -18.90 -2.99 14.93
N GLY A 62 -19.10 -4.17 15.47
CA GLY A 62 -19.37 -5.38 14.68
C GLY A 62 -18.11 -6.12 14.22
N ILE A 63 -17.12 -5.45 13.65
CA ILE A 63 -15.88 -6.07 13.18
C ILE A 63 -14.65 -5.27 13.63
N SER A 64 -13.63 -5.94 14.12
CA SER A 64 -12.37 -5.30 14.49
C SER A 64 -11.58 -4.90 13.25
N GLY A 65 -10.91 -3.73 13.29
CA GLY A 65 -9.98 -3.34 12.25
C GLY A 65 -8.84 -4.35 12.03
N LEU A 66 -8.42 -5.08 13.06
CA LEU A 66 -7.45 -6.18 12.90
C LEU A 66 -8.00 -7.30 12.02
N THR A 67 -9.26 -7.67 12.18
CA THR A 67 -9.90 -8.67 11.33
C THR A 67 -10.00 -8.19 9.89
N VAL A 68 -10.35 -6.92 9.68
CA VAL A 68 -10.38 -6.30 8.35
C VAL A 68 -9.00 -6.31 7.71
N LEU A 69 -7.95 -5.98 8.47
CA LEU A 69 -6.56 -6.06 8.00
C LEU A 69 -6.20 -7.49 7.55
N GLU A 70 -6.49 -8.49 8.37
CA GLU A 70 -6.23 -9.90 8.06
C GLU A 70 -6.94 -10.34 6.78
N GLU A 71 -8.19 -9.92 6.58
CA GLU A 71 -8.95 -10.19 5.36
C GLU A 71 -8.36 -9.50 4.13
N LEU A 72 -7.96 -8.22 4.24
CA LEU A 72 -7.30 -7.49 3.16
C LEU A 72 -6.02 -8.19 2.70
N ILE A 73 -5.18 -8.59 3.64
CA ILE A 73 -3.93 -9.32 3.36
C ILE A 73 -4.22 -10.68 2.73
N ALA A 74 -5.18 -11.44 3.25
CA ALA A 74 -5.58 -12.73 2.71
C ALA A 74 -6.12 -12.63 1.28
N GLN A 75 -6.73 -11.50 0.92
CA GLN A 75 -7.23 -11.20 -0.42
C GLN A 75 -6.14 -10.64 -1.36
N GLY A 76 -4.91 -10.52 -0.89
CA GLY A 76 -3.79 -10.03 -1.70
C GLY A 76 -3.82 -8.53 -1.99
N VAL A 77 -4.48 -7.74 -1.16
CA VAL A 77 -4.45 -6.28 -1.23
C VAL A 77 -3.04 -5.81 -0.89
N ASP A 78 -2.45 -5.02 -1.78
CA ASP A 78 -1.07 -4.54 -1.64
C ASP A 78 -0.96 -3.08 -1.20
N GLN A 79 -2.08 -2.40 -1.04
CA GLN A 79 -2.13 -1.06 -0.46
C GLN A 79 -1.67 -1.11 0.99
N PRO A 80 -0.74 -0.24 1.40
CA PRO A 80 -0.29 -0.18 2.79
C PRO A 80 -1.44 0.20 3.71
N VAL A 81 -1.58 -0.54 4.81
CA VAL A 81 -2.61 -0.30 5.83
C VAL A 81 -1.98 0.34 7.06
N ILE A 82 -2.48 1.52 7.41
CA ILE A 82 -2.10 2.29 8.60
C ILE A 82 -3.23 2.12 9.62
N MET A 83 -2.90 1.50 10.76
CA MET A 83 -3.87 1.27 11.82
C MET A 83 -3.97 2.47 12.76
N LEU A 84 -5.19 2.88 13.11
CA LEU A 84 -5.44 3.91 14.13
C LEU A 84 -6.09 3.29 15.36
N THR A 85 -5.69 3.71 16.56
CA THR A 85 -6.28 3.21 17.79
C THR A 85 -6.39 4.28 18.87
N GLY A 86 -7.51 4.32 19.60
CA GLY A 86 -7.66 5.16 20.78
C GLY A 86 -7.01 4.59 22.05
N HIS A 87 -6.64 3.31 22.05
CA HIS A 87 -5.97 2.64 23.17
C HIS A 87 -5.07 1.52 22.62
N GLY A 88 -3.84 1.89 22.28
CA GLY A 88 -2.83 0.95 21.82
C GLY A 88 -2.18 0.21 22.98
N THR A 89 -2.18 -1.12 22.93
CA THR A 89 -1.32 -1.95 23.77
C THR A 89 -0.18 -2.49 22.93
N VAL A 90 0.94 -2.80 23.57
CA VAL A 90 2.11 -3.41 22.89
C VAL A 90 1.71 -4.70 22.15
N ASP A 91 0.82 -5.49 22.75
CA ASP A 91 0.34 -6.73 22.13
C ASP A 91 -0.53 -6.47 20.89
N MET A 92 -1.36 -5.45 20.92
CA MET A 92 -2.18 -5.06 19.77
C MET A 92 -1.31 -4.54 18.63
N CYS A 93 -0.33 -3.70 18.93
CA CYS A 93 0.64 -3.20 17.98
C CYS A 93 1.42 -4.36 17.32
N ARG A 94 1.93 -5.30 18.14
CA ARG A 94 2.63 -6.50 17.65
C ARG A 94 1.76 -7.36 16.73
N ARG A 95 0.49 -7.55 17.10
CA ARG A 95 -0.47 -8.31 16.27
C ARG A 95 -0.74 -7.60 14.95
N ALA A 96 -0.92 -6.28 14.95
CA ALA A 96 -1.14 -5.51 13.74
C ALA A 96 0.04 -5.64 12.75
N PHE A 97 1.28 -5.47 13.23
CA PHE A 97 2.45 -5.65 12.37
C PHE A 97 2.63 -7.10 11.88
N LYS A 98 2.36 -8.09 12.71
CA LYS A 98 2.39 -9.50 12.28
C LYS A 98 1.31 -9.81 11.24
N ALA A 99 0.15 -9.15 11.32
CA ALA A 99 -0.93 -9.27 10.35
C ALA A 99 -0.65 -8.52 9.04
N GLY A 100 0.38 -7.68 8.98
CA GLY A 100 0.80 -6.99 7.78
C GLY A 100 0.48 -5.49 7.75
N ALA A 101 0.16 -4.86 8.90
CA ALA A 101 0.06 -3.42 8.97
C ALA A 101 1.38 -2.75 8.57
N ALA A 102 1.29 -1.70 7.78
CA ALA A 102 2.44 -0.90 7.40
C ALA A 102 2.85 0.04 8.54
N GLU A 103 1.88 0.56 9.29
CA GLU A 103 2.10 1.47 10.41
C GLU A 103 0.97 1.37 11.44
N PHE A 104 1.23 1.84 12.65
CA PHE A 104 0.28 1.83 13.77
C PHE A 104 0.39 3.15 14.54
N LEU A 105 -0.69 3.95 14.54
CA LEU A 105 -0.72 5.27 15.16
C LEU A 105 -1.78 5.32 16.28
N GLU A 106 -1.48 6.06 17.34
CA GLU A 106 -2.39 6.24 18.46
C GLU A 106 -3.21 7.54 18.30
N LYS A 107 -4.49 7.48 18.63
CA LYS A 107 -5.39 8.65 18.73
C LYS A 107 -5.25 9.32 20.10
N PRO A 108 -5.24 10.67 20.20
CA PRO A 108 -5.37 11.63 19.11
C PRO A 108 -4.12 11.62 18.20
N VAL A 109 -4.36 11.51 16.88
CA VAL A 109 -3.28 11.37 15.93
C VAL A 109 -2.53 12.70 15.80
N ASN A 110 -1.20 12.64 15.86
CA ASN A 110 -0.38 13.80 15.53
C ASN A 110 -0.44 14.06 14.01
N ASP A 111 -0.83 15.29 13.64
CA ASP A 111 -1.07 15.68 12.25
C ASP A 111 0.18 15.52 11.38
N GLU A 112 1.34 15.96 11.86
CA GLU A 112 2.60 15.86 11.12
C GLU A 112 3.01 14.40 10.91
N LEU A 113 2.87 13.57 11.94
CA LEU A 113 3.19 12.16 11.87
C LEU A 113 2.27 11.42 10.89
N LEU A 114 0.97 11.71 10.89
CA LEU A 114 0.02 11.12 9.95
C LEU A 114 0.36 11.51 8.52
N ILE A 115 0.62 12.78 8.28
CA ILE A 115 0.99 13.30 6.95
C ILE A 115 2.27 12.62 6.45
N GLU A 116 3.31 12.57 7.25
CA GLU A 116 4.58 11.91 6.90
C GLU A 116 4.37 10.42 6.59
N THR A 117 3.64 9.72 7.44
CA THR A 117 3.32 8.30 7.29
C THR A 117 2.57 8.04 5.98
N LEU A 118 1.55 8.84 5.69
CA LEU A 118 0.77 8.72 4.45
C LEU A 118 1.62 8.98 3.20
N GLN A 119 2.41 10.05 3.20
CA GLN A 119 3.28 10.38 2.08
C GLN A 119 4.33 9.29 1.81
N ASN A 120 4.90 8.73 2.87
CA ASN A 120 5.86 7.63 2.77
C ASN A 120 5.19 6.36 2.23
N SER A 121 4.04 5.99 2.77
CA SER A 121 3.27 4.82 2.37
C SER A 121 2.84 4.89 0.91
N VAL A 122 2.30 6.03 0.48
CA VAL A 122 1.91 6.26 -0.92
C VAL A 122 3.11 6.17 -1.85
N ARG A 123 4.24 6.80 -1.51
CA ARG A 123 5.47 6.73 -2.32
C ARG A 123 5.99 5.30 -2.47
N GLN A 124 5.97 4.52 -1.39
CA GLN A 124 6.39 3.13 -1.42
C GLN A 124 5.45 2.29 -2.28
N HIS A 125 4.14 2.48 -2.16
CA HIS A 125 3.16 1.76 -2.96
C HIS A 125 3.29 2.06 -4.45
N VAL A 126 3.45 3.33 -4.83
CA VAL A 126 3.72 3.74 -6.22
C VAL A 126 4.96 3.03 -6.77
N LYS A 127 6.07 3.05 -6.03
CA LYS A 127 7.33 2.39 -6.43
C LYS A 127 7.16 0.87 -6.59
N SER A 128 6.43 0.23 -5.66
CA SER A 128 6.15 -1.21 -5.72
C SER A 128 5.35 -1.57 -6.97
N ARG A 129 4.28 -0.82 -7.25
CA ARG A 129 3.46 -1.03 -8.45
C ARG A 129 4.25 -0.82 -9.74
N GLN A 130 5.12 0.19 -9.81
CA GLN A 130 5.98 0.44 -10.97
C GLN A 130 6.98 -0.71 -11.20
N ARG A 131 7.59 -1.23 -10.13
CA ARG A 131 8.49 -2.40 -10.22
C ARG A 131 7.75 -3.63 -10.72
N ASN A 132 6.59 -3.93 -10.15
CA ASN A 132 5.78 -5.08 -10.57
C ASN A 132 5.37 -4.98 -12.05
N GLN A 133 5.01 -3.78 -12.53
CA GLN A 133 4.71 -3.56 -13.95
C GLN A 133 5.94 -3.77 -14.84
N SER A 134 7.11 -3.27 -14.44
CA SER A 134 8.37 -3.48 -15.17
C SER A 134 8.72 -4.96 -15.26
N ASP A 135 8.58 -5.69 -14.16
CA ASP A 135 8.89 -7.12 -14.10
C ASP A 135 7.92 -7.93 -14.96
N LEU A 136 6.64 -7.58 -14.96
CA LEU A 136 5.64 -8.21 -15.85
C LEU A 136 5.92 -7.92 -17.33
N HIS A 137 6.29 -6.69 -17.69
CA HIS A 137 6.69 -6.33 -19.05
C HIS A 137 7.95 -7.08 -19.48
N THR A 138 8.92 -7.16 -18.60
CA THR A 138 10.16 -7.88 -18.85
C THR A 138 9.90 -9.37 -19.07
N ARG A 139 9.12 -10.01 -18.18
CA ARG A 139 8.73 -11.42 -18.30
C ARG A 139 7.92 -11.69 -19.57
N ALA A 140 6.97 -10.82 -19.92
CA ALA A 140 6.18 -10.94 -21.14
C ALA A 140 7.05 -10.79 -22.40
N HIS A 141 8.09 -9.95 -22.33
CA HIS A 141 9.05 -9.79 -23.41
C HIS A 141 9.94 -11.04 -23.57
N TYR A 142 10.45 -11.58 -22.46
CA TYR A 142 11.19 -12.84 -22.46
C TYR A 142 10.36 -14.03 -22.98
N ALA A 143 9.09 -14.10 -22.60
CA ALA A 143 8.19 -15.17 -23.06
C ALA A 143 7.88 -15.14 -24.57
N ARG A 144 8.16 -14.02 -25.25
CA ARG A 144 8.00 -13.87 -26.72
C ARG A 144 9.29 -14.11 -27.50
N LEU A 145 10.41 -14.25 -26.82
CA LEU A 145 11.69 -14.51 -27.46
C LEU A 145 11.75 -15.96 -27.94
N SER A 146 12.25 -16.15 -29.15
CA SER A 146 12.59 -17.48 -29.66
C SER A 146 13.79 -18.07 -28.88
N GLU A 147 13.95 -19.39 -28.92
CA GLU A 147 15.08 -20.07 -28.26
C GLU A 147 16.45 -19.45 -28.66
N ARG A 148 16.63 -19.08 -29.92
CA ARG A 148 17.84 -18.42 -30.42
C ARG A 148 18.07 -17.03 -29.80
N GLU A 149 17.02 -16.25 -29.63
CA GLU A 149 17.12 -14.92 -29.01
C GLU A 149 17.42 -15.03 -27.52
N CYS A 150 16.89 -16.04 -26.84
CA CYS A 150 17.24 -16.35 -25.45
C CYS A 150 18.71 -16.74 -25.29
N GLU A 151 19.24 -17.56 -26.19
CA GLU A 151 20.68 -17.94 -26.20
C GLU A 151 21.61 -16.73 -26.41
N VAL A 152 21.27 -15.86 -27.35
CA VAL A 152 22.04 -14.63 -27.62
C VAL A 152 22.03 -13.69 -26.42
N LEU A 153 20.86 -13.48 -25.78
CA LEU A 153 20.75 -12.70 -24.56
C LEU A 153 21.55 -13.30 -23.40
N GLY A 154 21.52 -14.62 -23.24
CA GLY A 154 22.32 -15.32 -22.23
C GLY A 154 23.83 -15.07 -22.41
N LEU A 155 24.32 -15.08 -23.65
CA LEU A 155 25.72 -14.79 -23.98
C LEU A 155 26.09 -13.33 -23.72
N ILE A 156 25.20 -12.38 -24.03
CA ILE A 156 25.42 -10.95 -23.77
C ILE A 156 25.51 -10.68 -22.28
N VAL A 157 24.59 -11.23 -21.49
CA VAL A 157 24.56 -11.07 -20.03
C VAL A 157 25.80 -11.69 -19.39
N ALA A 158 26.22 -12.89 -19.83
CA ALA A 158 27.45 -13.54 -19.37
C ALA A 158 28.71 -12.74 -19.75
N GLY A 159 28.75 -12.18 -20.96
CA GLY A 159 29.85 -11.33 -21.44
C GLY A 159 29.96 -10.00 -20.65
N LEU A 160 28.85 -9.40 -20.31
CA LEU A 160 28.83 -8.18 -19.47
C LEU A 160 29.28 -8.47 -18.03
N THR A 161 28.95 -9.64 -17.49
CA THR A 161 29.38 -10.04 -16.15
C THR A 161 30.89 -10.28 -16.10
N ASN A 162 31.46 -10.90 -17.12
CA ASN A 162 32.90 -11.14 -17.24
C ASN A 162 33.71 -9.84 -17.42
N LYS A 163 33.22 -8.83 -18.15
CA LYS A 163 33.86 -7.52 -18.25
C LYS A 163 33.92 -6.76 -16.91
N LYS A 164 32.93 -6.90 -16.06
CA LYS A 164 32.94 -6.28 -14.72
C LYS A 164 33.90 -6.97 -13.74
N SER A 165 34.20 -8.26 -13.96
CA SER A 165 35.15 -9.01 -13.12
C SER A 165 36.60 -8.83 -13.52
N ALA A 166 36.89 -8.32 -14.73
CA ALA A 166 38.23 -8.11 -15.25
C ALA A 166 38.84 -6.72 -14.95
N VAL A 167 38.10 -5.86 -14.26
CA VAL A 167 38.55 -4.54 -13.77
C VAL A 167 38.69 -4.59 -12.24
N ARG A 168 39.73 -5.26 -11.77
CA ARG A 168 40.30 -5.13 -10.43
C ARG A 168 41.81 -5.16 -10.52
#